data_9bfe7724d1e9017ccc22905851a9d39d
#
_entry.id   9bfe7724d1e9017ccc22905851a9d39d
#
_cell.length_a   1.000
_cell.length_b   1.000
_cell.length_c   1.000
_cell.angle_alpha   90.00
_cell.angle_beta   90.00
_cell.angle_gamma   90.00
#
_symmetry.space_group_name_H-M   'P 1'
#
loop_
_entity.id
_entity.type
_entity.pdbx_description
1 polymer ?
#
loop_
_entity_poly.entity_id
_entity_poly.type
_entity_poly.pdbx_seq_one_letter_code
_entity_poly.pdbx_strand_id
1 'polypeptide(L)'
;MSKNNYAFLTNHFSSYEIIYLESKDSVEIVNPFGKDNIIVDYDPADPTPFMVEFSFQHRHIEDETGVIEYITDIINENIFPIEFFKNGEKRFGGDITSQELKDLSYEELEQTIGYYGSTKLIDCADMFKVRGWSGKNSFDAMFVVSESGKIERKKFS
;
A
#
# COMPACT_ATOMS: atom_id res chain seq x y z
N MET A 1 -24.51 -5.81 -9.76
CA MET A 1 -23.37 -5.78 -10.69
C MET A 1 -22.87 -7.17 -10.93
N SER A 2 -22.28 -7.43 -12.04
CA SER A 2 -21.99 -8.79 -12.43
C SER A 2 -20.52 -9.12 -12.35
N LYS A 3 -20.18 -10.38 -12.10
CA LYS A 3 -18.83 -10.96 -12.24
C LYS A 3 -18.10 -10.49 -13.51
N ASN A 4 -18.83 -10.13 -14.56
CA ASN A 4 -18.28 -9.72 -15.84
C ASN A 4 -17.42 -8.43 -15.74
N ASN A 5 -17.70 -7.56 -14.77
CA ASN A 5 -16.90 -6.35 -14.56
C ASN A 5 -15.47 -6.65 -14.12
N TYR A 6 -15.21 -7.87 -13.66
CA TYR A 6 -13.90 -8.31 -13.16
C TYR A 6 -13.25 -9.39 -14.05
N ALA A 7 -13.83 -9.68 -15.21
CA ALA A 7 -13.31 -10.73 -16.12
C ALA A 7 -11.85 -10.47 -16.53
N PHE A 8 -11.46 -9.19 -16.68
CA PHE A 8 -10.09 -8.82 -17.00
C PHE A 8 -9.09 -9.27 -15.92
N LEU A 9 -9.48 -9.26 -14.64
CA LEU A 9 -8.64 -9.74 -13.54
C LEU A 9 -8.44 -11.24 -13.62
N THR A 10 -9.53 -12.00 -13.82
CA THR A 10 -9.47 -13.46 -13.96
C THR A 10 -8.61 -13.88 -15.15
N ASN A 11 -8.68 -13.15 -16.25
CA ASN A 11 -7.90 -13.41 -17.45
C ASN A 11 -6.43 -13.09 -17.27
N HIS A 12 -6.12 -11.97 -16.64
CA HIS A 12 -4.73 -11.51 -16.48
C HIS A 12 -3.99 -12.21 -15.34
N PHE A 13 -4.66 -12.43 -14.22
CA PHE A 13 -4.10 -13.06 -13.02
C PHE A 13 -4.56 -14.50 -12.84
N SER A 14 -4.63 -15.26 -13.93
CA SER A 14 -5.15 -16.64 -13.95
C SER A 14 -4.34 -17.65 -13.12
N SER A 15 -3.10 -17.33 -12.77
CA SER A 15 -2.26 -18.14 -11.88
C SER A 15 -2.59 -17.97 -10.40
N TYR A 16 -3.43 -16.99 -10.05
CA TYR A 16 -3.86 -16.73 -8.68
C TYR A 16 -5.28 -17.23 -8.45
N GLU A 17 -5.58 -17.60 -7.21
CA GLU A 17 -6.95 -17.83 -6.78
C GLU A 17 -7.67 -16.48 -6.69
N ILE A 18 -8.81 -16.36 -7.37
CA ILE A 18 -9.64 -15.17 -7.39
C ILE A 18 -11.02 -15.49 -6.86
N ILE A 19 -11.44 -14.80 -5.81
CA ILE A 19 -12.72 -15.01 -5.15
C ILE A 19 -13.64 -13.82 -5.43
N TYR A 20 -14.83 -14.07 -5.94
CA TYR A 20 -15.88 -13.06 -6.06
C TYR A 20 -16.72 -13.01 -4.80
N LEU A 21 -16.78 -11.86 -4.16
CA LEU A 21 -17.56 -11.59 -2.96
C LEU A 21 -18.90 -10.95 -3.34
N GLU A 22 -19.90 -11.80 -3.58
CA GLU A 22 -21.21 -11.39 -4.09
C GLU A 22 -21.92 -10.35 -3.20
N SER A 23 -21.79 -10.49 -1.88
CA SER A 23 -22.42 -9.57 -0.91
C SER A 23 -21.87 -8.13 -0.94
N LYS A 24 -20.62 -7.97 -1.43
CA LYS A 24 -19.93 -6.67 -1.49
C LYS A 24 -19.72 -6.20 -2.93
N ASP A 25 -20.04 -7.04 -3.91
CA ASP A 25 -19.70 -6.83 -5.32
C ASP A 25 -18.22 -6.48 -5.52
N SER A 26 -17.35 -7.24 -4.91
CA SER A 26 -15.91 -7.07 -4.97
C SER A 26 -15.21 -8.39 -5.30
N VAL A 27 -13.95 -8.30 -5.69
CA VAL A 27 -13.09 -9.44 -6.01
C VAL A 27 -11.86 -9.43 -5.12
N GLU A 28 -11.49 -10.59 -4.60
CA GLU A 28 -10.23 -10.78 -3.90
C GLU A 28 -9.27 -11.61 -4.73
N ILE A 29 -8.04 -11.13 -4.89
CA ILE A 29 -6.90 -11.92 -5.36
C ILE A 29 -6.23 -12.47 -4.11
N VAL A 30 -6.28 -13.79 -3.95
CA VAL A 30 -5.77 -14.46 -2.76
C VAL A 30 -4.25 -14.45 -2.74
N ASN A 31 -3.69 -14.00 -1.63
CA ASN A 31 -2.25 -13.96 -1.44
C ASN A 31 -1.70 -15.36 -1.14
N PRO A 32 -0.87 -15.94 -2.01
CA PRO A 32 -0.35 -17.31 -1.82
C PRO A 32 0.63 -17.43 -0.63
N PHE A 33 1.10 -16.31 -0.10
CA PHE A 33 1.99 -16.28 1.07
C PHE A 33 1.24 -16.18 2.41
N GLY A 34 -0.10 -16.24 2.38
CA GLY A 34 -0.92 -16.14 3.60
C GLY A 34 -0.90 -14.74 4.24
N LYS A 35 -0.60 -13.71 3.45
CA LYS A 35 -0.67 -12.30 3.85
C LYS A 35 -1.96 -11.66 3.34
N ASP A 36 -2.06 -10.34 3.42
CA ASP A 36 -3.24 -9.62 2.96
C ASP A 36 -3.53 -9.88 1.48
N ASN A 37 -4.80 -10.11 1.16
CA ASN A 37 -5.27 -10.21 -0.21
C ASN A 37 -5.36 -8.84 -0.88
N ILE A 38 -5.37 -8.81 -2.21
CA ILE A 38 -5.72 -7.61 -2.95
C ILE A 38 -7.23 -7.63 -3.17
N ILE A 39 -7.91 -6.54 -2.84
CA ILE A 39 -9.36 -6.37 -3.03
C ILE A 39 -9.58 -5.36 -4.14
N VAL A 40 -10.49 -5.66 -5.05
CA VAL A 40 -10.90 -4.75 -6.12
C VAL A 40 -12.39 -4.54 -6.05
N ASP A 41 -12.79 -3.30 -5.89
CA ASP A 41 -14.17 -2.84 -5.95
C ASP A 41 -14.41 -2.06 -7.24
N TYR A 42 -15.67 -2.04 -7.70
CA TYR A 42 -16.08 -1.30 -8.89
C TYR A 42 -17.38 -0.54 -8.62
N ASP A 43 -17.33 0.78 -8.78
CA ASP A 43 -18.48 1.67 -8.74
C ASP A 43 -18.59 2.46 -10.06
N PRO A 44 -19.54 2.10 -10.95
CA PRO A 44 -19.67 2.78 -12.24
C PRO A 44 -20.13 4.24 -12.15
N ALA A 45 -20.58 4.67 -10.98
CA ALA A 45 -21.00 6.07 -10.74
C ALA A 45 -19.82 6.99 -10.41
N ASP A 46 -18.65 6.41 -10.06
CA ASP A 46 -17.45 7.17 -9.74
C ASP A 46 -16.63 7.45 -11.02
N PRO A 47 -16.08 8.67 -11.20
CA PRO A 47 -15.15 8.97 -12.30
C PRO A 47 -13.90 8.10 -12.32
N THR A 48 -13.51 7.57 -11.16
CA THR A 48 -12.45 6.56 -10.98
C THR A 48 -13.07 5.27 -10.46
N PRO A 49 -13.72 4.48 -11.34
CA PRO A 49 -14.68 3.45 -10.92
C PRO A 49 -14.07 2.28 -10.17
N PHE A 50 -12.77 2.04 -10.31
CA PHE A 50 -12.10 0.97 -9.60
C PHE A 50 -11.41 1.48 -8.35
N MET A 51 -11.59 0.75 -7.24
CA MET A 51 -10.80 0.93 -6.04
C MET A 51 -10.01 -0.36 -5.79
N VAL A 52 -8.70 -0.25 -5.73
CA VAL A 52 -7.80 -1.37 -5.40
C VAL A 52 -7.26 -1.16 -4.02
N GLU A 53 -7.50 -2.13 -3.14
CA GLU A 53 -7.02 -2.12 -1.76
C GLU A 53 -5.98 -3.23 -1.55
N PHE A 54 -4.87 -2.88 -0.93
CA PHE A 54 -3.88 -3.83 -0.44
C PHE A 54 -3.33 -3.38 0.91
N SER A 55 -3.44 -4.27 1.91
CA SER A 55 -3.07 -3.97 3.28
C SER A 55 -3.84 -2.73 3.81
N PHE A 56 -3.17 -1.66 4.14
CA PHE A 56 -3.77 -0.44 4.66
C PHE A 56 -3.87 0.70 3.64
N GLN A 57 -3.58 0.43 2.36
CA GLN A 57 -3.68 1.42 1.29
C GLN A 57 -4.76 1.05 0.29
N HIS A 58 -5.41 2.06 -0.24
CA HIS A 58 -6.32 1.92 -1.38
C HIS A 58 -6.02 2.99 -2.43
N ARG A 59 -6.31 2.66 -3.67
CA ARG A 59 -6.12 3.57 -4.80
C ARG A 59 -7.35 3.54 -5.71
N HIS A 60 -7.83 4.72 -6.07
CA HIS A 60 -8.87 4.88 -7.07
C HIS A 60 -8.23 4.95 -8.46
N ILE A 61 -8.78 4.20 -9.40
CA ILE A 61 -8.20 4.00 -10.74
C ILE A 61 -9.30 4.12 -11.79
N GLU A 62 -8.97 4.79 -12.91
CA GLU A 62 -9.94 5.12 -13.97
C GLU A 62 -10.31 3.92 -14.84
N ASP A 63 -9.36 3.04 -15.15
CA ASP A 63 -9.55 1.98 -16.14
C ASP A 63 -8.91 0.64 -15.76
N GLU A 64 -9.28 -0.40 -16.49
CA GLU A 64 -8.79 -1.77 -16.29
C GLU A 64 -7.28 -1.89 -16.45
N THR A 65 -6.68 -1.16 -17.39
CA THR A 65 -5.23 -1.17 -17.62
C THR A 65 -4.49 -0.66 -16.40
N GLY A 66 -4.94 0.45 -15.84
CA GLY A 66 -4.36 1.01 -14.60
C GLY A 66 -4.50 0.06 -13.41
N VAL A 67 -5.62 -0.66 -13.32
CA VAL A 67 -5.81 -1.69 -12.27
C VAL A 67 -4.80 -2.82 -12.42
N ILE A 68 -4.62 -3.33 -13.64
CA ILE A 68 -3.65 -4.41 -13.92
C ILE A 68 -2.22 -3.94 -13.57
N GLU A 69 -1.84 -2.76 -14.00
CA GLU A 69 -0.52 -2.19 -13.72
C GLU A 69 -0.27 -2.06 -12.22
N TYR A 70 -1.22 -1.49 -11.49
CA TYR A 70 -1.09 -1.29 -10.05
C TYR A 70 -0.99 -2.61 -9.27
N ILE A 71 -1.85 -3.58 -9.59
CA ILE A 71 -1.80 -4.92 -9.00
C ILE A 71 -0.49 -5.63 -9.34
N THR A 72 -0.01 -5.52 -10.57
CA THR A 72 1.26 -6.10 -11.01
C THR A 72 2.43 -5.52 -10.21
N ASP A 73 2.43 -4.21 -9.98
CA ASP A 73 3.46 -3.56 -9.16
C ASP A 73 3.43 -4.03 -7.69
N ILE A 74 2.25 -4.25 -7.12
CA ILE A 74 2.12 -4.84 -5.77
C ILE A 74 2.69 -6.26 -5.74
N ILE A 75 2.27 -7.12 -6.67
CA ILE A 75 2.67 -8.54 -6.72
C ILE A 75 4.17 -8.69 -6.95
N ASN A 76 4.75 -7.87 -7.82
CA ASN A 76 6.18 -7.88 -8.12
C ASN A 76 7.02 -7.12 -7.07
N GLU A 77 6.37 -6.56 -6.06
CA GLU A 77 7.03 -5.75 -5.03
C GLU A 77 7.84 -4.58 -5.61
N ASN A 78 7.31 -3.95 -6.66
CA ASN A 78 7.82 -2.68 -7.19
C ASN A 78 7.37 -1.49 -6.35
N ILE A 79 6.21 -1.65 -5.67
CA ILE A 79 5.66 -0.69 -4.72
C ILE A 79 5.28 -1.38 -3.42
N PHE A 80 5.32 -0.62 -2.34
CA PHE A 80 4.97 -1.08 -0.99
C PHE A 80 4.06 -0.05 -0.33
N PRO A 81 2.92 -0.47 0.23
CA PRO A 81 2.17 0.39 1.13
C PRO A 81 2.99 0.75 2.37
N ILE A 82 2.97 2.03 2.71
CA ILE A 82 3.55 2.57 3.94
C ILE A 82 2.50 3.33 4.71
N GLU A 83 2.48 3.17 6.02
CA GLU A 83 1.55 3.85 6.90
C GLU A 83 2.24 4.39 8.13
N PHE A 84 1.92 5.64 8.47
CA PHE A 84 2.51 6.38 9.58
C PHE A 84 1.55 6.48 10.75
N PHE A 85 2.13 6.37 11.95
CA PHE A 85 1.42 6.41 13.22
C PHE A 85 2.03 7.45 14.15
N LYS A 86 1.19 8.04 14.99
CA LYS A 86 1.59 8.89 16.10
C LYS A 86 0.84 8.46 17.35
N ASN A 87 1.57 8.12 18.41
CA ASN A 87 0.98 7.63 19.66
C ASN A 87 0.00 6.44 19.46
N GLY A 88 0.34 5.54 18.53
CA GLY A 88 -0.48 4.36 18.20
C GLY A 88 -1.66 4.63 17.27
N GLU A 89 -1.91 5.88 16.89
CA GLU A 89 -2.99 6.25 15.97
C GLU A 89 -2.47 6.42 14.55
N LYS A 90 -3.20 5.86 13.59
CA LYS A 90 -2.96 6.05 12.16
C LYS A 90 -3.09 7.54 11.80
N ARG A 91 -2.14 8.05 11.05
CA ARG A 91 -2.12 9.44 10.61
C ARG A 91 -2.32 9.58 9.11
N PHE A 92 -1.45 8.99 8.34
CA PHE A 92 -1.46 9.04 6.88
C PHE A 92 -0.65 7.89 6.32
N GLY A 93 -0.74 7.69 5.03
CA GLY A 93 0.00 6.65 4.33
C GLY A 93 0.13 6.94 2.85
N GLY A 94 0.72 6.02 2.13
CA GLY A 94 0.93 6.09 0.69
C GLY A 94 1.60 4.84 0.19
N ASP A 95 2.11 4.91 -1.04
CA ASP A 95 2.93 3.89 -1.64
C ASP A 95 4.35 4.40 -1.82
N ILE A 96 5.32 3.54 -1.57
CA ILE A 96 6.74 3.79 -1.86
C ILE A 96 7.25 2.76 -2.85
N THR A 97 8.19 3.16 -3.69
CA THR A 97 8.81 2.25 -4.66
C THR A 97 9.87 1.38 -4.00
N SER A 98 10.19 0.25 -4.65
CA SER A 98 11.28 -0.62 -4.20
C SER A 98 12.63 0.09 -4.16
N GLN A 99 12.83 1.08 -5.03
CA GLN A 99 14.05 1.90 -5.05
C GLN A 99 14.12 2.82 -3.83
N GLU A 100 13.02 3.48 -3.50
CA GLU A 100 12.91 4.35 -2.31
C GLU A 100 13.09 3.54 -1.02
N LEU A 101 12.60 2.30 -1.00
CA LEU A 101 12.71 1.42 0.16
C LEU A 101 14.15 1.06 0.52
N LYS A 102 15.06 0.98 -0.46
CA LYS A 102 16.46 0.58 -0.24
C LYS A 102 17.22 1.56 0.66
N ASP A 103 17.02 2.84 0.45
CA ASP A 103 17.76 3.93 1.12
C ASP A 103 16.84 4.79 2.00
N LEU A 104 15.85 4.16 2.63
CA LEU A 104 14.79 4.83 3.36
C LEU A 104 15.30 5.49 4.66
N SER A 105 16.01 6.62 4.52
CA SER A 105 16.39 7.48 5.62
C SER A 105 15.19 8.36 6.06
N TYR A 106 15.30 8.98 7.23
CA TYR A 106 14.28 9.92 7.69
C TYR A 106 14.10 11.09 6.70
N GLU A 107 15.20 11.62 6.19
CA GLU A 107 15.20 12.75 5.24
C GLU A 107 14.52 12.38 3.92
N GLU A 108 14.77 11.18 3.42
CA GLU A 108 14.12 10.67 2.20
C GLU A 108 12.63 10.45 2.41
N LEU A 109 12.22 9.87 3.55
CA LEU A 109 10.81 9.72 3.90
C LEU A 109 10.10 11.06 3.96
N GLU A 110 10.72 12.06 4.57
CA GLU A 110 10.17 13.40 4.67
C GLU A 110 9.98 14.07 3.31
N GLN A 111 10.89 13.81 2.35
CA GLN A 111 10.80 14.32 0.98
C GLN A 111 9.81 13.54 0.10
N THR A 112 9.87 12.21 0.16
CA THR A 112 9.13 11.32 -0.76
C THR A 112 7.63 11.32 -0.49
N ILE A 113 7.22 11.40 0.77
CA ILE A 113 5.82 11.30 1.16
C ILE A 113 5.07 12.61 0.98
N GLY A 114 5.76 13.67 0.56
CA GLY A 114 5.10 14.92 0.20
C GLY A 114 4.34 15.50 1.38
N TYR A 115 5.08 16.01 2.33
CA TYR A 115 4.57 16.37 3.61
C TYR A 115 3.55 17.52 3.56
N TYR A 116 2.44 17.38 4.25
CA TYR A 116 1.37 18.37 4.31
C TYR A 116 1.73 19.55 5.20
N GLY A 117 2.29 20.62 4.62
CA GLY A 117 2.54 21.87 5.30
C GLY A 117 3.97 22.05 5.83
N SER A 118 4.15 22.97 6.76
CA SER A 118 5.46 23.37 7.34
C SER A 118 5.92 22.49 8.51
N THR A 119 5.18 21.43 8.85
CA THR A 119 5.45 20.56 9.99
C THR A 119 6.43 19.45 9.60
N LYS A 120 7.39 19.14 10.45
CA LYS A 120 8.34 18.05 10.23
C LYS A 120 7.65 16.69 10.40
N LEU A 121 8.11 15.68 9.67
CA LEU A 121 7.57 14.32 9.77
C LEU A 121 7.54 13.80 11.21
N ILE A 122 8.61 14.02 11.98
CA ILE A 122 8.71 13.58 13.39
C ILE A 122 7.62 14.19 14.30
N ASP A 123 7.10 15.37 13.96
CA ASP A 123 6.03 16.02 14.71
C ASP A 123 4.68 15.32 14.49
N CYS A 124 4.54 14.58 13.39
CA CYS A 124 3.28 13.93 12.96
C CYS A 124 3.32 12.42 13.06
N ALA A 125 4.50 11.82 13.09
CA ALA A 125 4.68 10.39 13.16
C ALA A 125 5.87 10.00 14.05
N ASP A 126 5.69 8.96 14.84
CA ASP A 126 6.74 8.37 15.66
C ASP A 126 7.13 6.97 15.17
N MET A 127 6.28 6.36 14.35
CA MET A 127 6.56 5.07 13.73
C MET A 127 5.87 4.93 12.36
N PHE A 128 6.32 3.97 11.60
CA PHE A 128 5.69 3.58 10.35
C PHE A 128 5.75 2.06 10.13
N LYS A 129 4.86 1.59 9.26
CA LYS A 129 4.79 0.19 8.84
C LYS A 129 4.90 0.11 7.33
N VAL A 130 5.68 -0.85 6.84
CA VAL A 130 5.81 -1.20 5.42
C VAL A 130 5.31 -2.62 5.23
N ARG A 131 4.50 -2.82 4.20
CA ARG A 131 3.98 -4.16 3.87
C ARG A 131 4.27 -4.49 2.41
N GLY A 132 4.72 -5.71 2.16
CA GLY A 132 4.95 -6.24 0.83
C GLY A 132 4.12 -7.49 0.59
N TRP A 133 3.87 -7.80 -0.68
CA TRP A 133 3.06 -8.94 -1.09
C TRP A 133 3.56 -10.27 -0.53
N SER A 134 4.87 -10.54 -0.63
CA SER A 134 5.46 -11.77 -0.09
C SER A 134 5.63 -11.77 1.42
N GLY A 135 5.58 -10.63 2.06
CA GLY A 135 5.91 -10.43 3.47
C GLY A 135 7.41 -10.35 3.79
N LYS A 136 8.29 -10.72 2.86
CA LYS A 136 9.76 -10.75 3.08
C LYS A 136 10.35 -9.36 3.36
N ASN A 137 9.80 -8.33 2.70
CA ASN A 137 10.24 -6.95 2.85
C ASN A 137 9.33 -6.13 3.78
N SER A 138 8.41 -6.79 4.48
CA SER A 138 7.54 -6.14 5.46
C SER A 138 8.29 -5.89 6.76
N PHE A 139 8.12 -4.70 7.32
CA PHE A 139 8.70 -4.34 8.60
C PHE A 139 7.98 -3.18 9.26
N ASP A 140 8.18 -3.04 10.56
CA ASP A 140 7.78 -1.89 11.36
C ASP A 140 9.04 -1.17 11.83
N ALA A 141 8.99 0.15 11.87
CA ALA A 141 10.09 0.99 12.32
C ALA A 141 9.61 2.19 13.12
N MET A 142 10.45 2.67 14.02
CA MET A 142 10.23 3.91 14.76
C MET A 142 11.31 4.93 14.42
N PHE A 143 10.98 6.20 14.62
CA PHE A 143 11.96 7.27 14.60
C PHE A 143 12.59 7.45 15.98
N VAL A 144 13.91 7.50 16.00
CA VAL A 144 14.68 7.76 17.22
C VAL A 144 15.57 8.98 17.00
N VAL A 145 15.63 9.84 18.02
CA VAL A 145 16.52 10.99 18.01
C VAL A 145 17.80 10.61 18.74
N SER A 146 18.94 10.66 18.04
CA SER A 146 20.24 10.38 18.61
C SER A 146 20.70 11.52 19.56
N GLU A 147 21.75 11.26 20.35
CA GLU A 147 22.34 12.28 21.24
C GLU A 147 22.79 13.53 20.50
N SER A 148 23.20 13.40 19.21
CA SER A 148 23.55 14.54 18.35
C SER A 148 22.35 15.29 17.78
N GLY A 149 21.12 14.86 18.09
CA GLY A 149 19.89 15.41 17.55
C GLY A 149 19.51 14.91 16.16
N LYS A 150 20.27 13.97 15.59
CA LYS A 150 19.96 13.34 14.30
C LYS A 150 18.78 12.38 14.47
N ILE A 151 17.83 12.42 13.53
CA ILE A 151 16.69 11.54 13.50
C ILE A 151 17.04 10.31 12.66
N GLU A 152 16.91 9.14 13.24
CA GLU A 152 17.19 7.86 12.61
C GLU A 152 15.98 6.94 12.71
N ARG A 153 15.86 6.02 11.76
CA ARG A 153 14.87 4.94 11.87
C ARG A 153 15.47 3.73 12.55
N LYS A 154 14.66 3.04 13.33
CA LYS A 154 15.02 1.77 13.95
C LYS A 154 13.92 0.75 13.67
N LYS A 155 14.26 -0.31 12.94
CA LYS A 155 13.36 -1.45 12.74
C LYS A 155 13.19 -2.22 14.06
N PHE A 156 11.98 -2.67 14.35
CA PHE A 156 11.68 -3.44 15.56
C PHE A 156 10.78 -4.66 15.31
N SER A 157 10.28 -4.83 14.09
CA SER A 157 9.53 -6.04 13.74
C SER A 157 9.66 -6.41 12.27
#